data_cc3a6b44b2a31e65a729f717a77ee8ee
#
_entry.id   cc3a6b44b2a31e65a729f717a77ee8ee
#
_cell.length_a   1.000
_cell.length_b   1.000
_cell.length_c   1.000
_cell.angle_alpha   90.00
_cell.angle_beta   90.00
_cell.angle_gamma   90.00
#
_symmetry.space_group_name_H-M   'P 1'
#
loop_
_entity.id
_entity.type
_entity.pdbx_description
1 polymer ?
#
loop_
_entity_poly.entity_id
_entity_poly.type
_entity_poly.pdbx_seq_one_letter_code
_entity_poly.pdbx_strand_id
1 'polypeptide(L)'
;MNRTKRLLAATVAAAFAGIQSFAGNDLTMIVGTYTDQSTSEGMYVYRFNQDNGKAEAVSCTQSGNPSFLIFNDDATRVYAVNEYDDERRGASAFSFDASKGKLTLINSQHCGTSATSHVKNMPGAAPCNIMIYGRHLVTSNYNGGDISVFPIREDGSIAPESQYLCMFKGNDVDAHIHCCRITPDRRYMIANDLGNDCIWRFDINNASDAFLGNAEKAFLSNPKEIYTAPKGTGPRHIVFNKKGDVAYLIGELDGSITVLGYNNGNMRELQRVQASLTKTLGSADIHISPDGKFVYASHRLKDEGVSIHAVDAKTGLLTNVGFQPTAAHPRNFAITPNGKYLLVACRDSNVIEVFRRDKLTGKLTNTHNDIKLGKPVCIQFADK
;
A
#
# COMPACT_ATOMS: atom_id res chain seq x y z
N MET A 1 45.62 -2.96 31.01
CA MET A 1 44.33 -3.11 31.74
C MET A 1 43.19 -2.88 30.75
N ASN A 2 42.79 -3.97 30.08
CA ASN A 2 41.73 -3.95 29.05
C ASN A 2 40.40 -4.30 29.70
N ARG A 3 39.47 -3.36 29.71
CA ARG A 3 38.05 -3.64 30.07
C ARG A 3 37.25 -3.87 28.80
N THR A 4 36.98 -5.12 28.50
CA THR A 4 36.08 -5.60 27.47
C THR A 4 34.64 -5.27 27.90
N LYS A 5 33.96 -4.36 27.17
CA LYS A 5 32.52 -4.14 27.31
C LYS A 5 31.79 -5.25 26.56
N ARG A 6 31.17 -6.15 27.29
CA ARG A 6 30.19 -7.11 26.73
C ARG A 6 28.90 -6.34 26.46
N LEU A 7 28.51 -6.22 25.17
CA LEU A 7 27.13 -5.88 24.78
C LEU A 7 26.28 -7.11 25.08
N LEU A 8 25.29 -6.96 25.96
CA LEU A 8 24.17 -7.90 26.06
C LEU A 8 23.21 -7.59 24.88
N ALA A 9 23.17 -8.45 23.88
CA ALA A 9 22.10 -8.51 22.93
C ALA A 9 20.90 -9.19 23.64
N ALA A 10 19.87 -8.42 23.93
CA ALA A 10 18.61 -8.96 24.41
C ALA A 10 17.85 -9.58 23.22
N THR A 11 17.98 -10.87 23.04
CA THR A 11 17.19 -11.66 22.11
C THR A 11 15.75 -11.73 22.66
N VAL A 12 14.81 -11.03 22.04
CA VAL A 12 13.39 -11.23 22.30
C VAL A 12 13.01 -12.55 21.62
N ALA A 13 13.06 -13.64 22.36
CA ALA A 13 12.51 -14.90 21.94
C ALA A 13 10.97 -14.77 22.00
N ALA A 14 10.31 -14.59 20.86
CA ALA A 14 8.88 -14.76 20.76
C ALA A 14 8.55 -16.22 21.01
N ALA A 15 7.87 -16.53 22.12
CA ALA A 15 7.36 -17.85 22.39
C ALA A 15 6.21 -18.15 21.43
N PHE A 16 6.45 -18.97 20.42
CA PHE A 16 5.41 -19.46 19.51
C PHE A 16 4.61 -20.56 20.24
N ALA A 17 3.36 -20.24 20.61
CA ALA A 17 2.43 -21.22 21.15
C ALA A 17 1.90 -22.14 20.04
N GLY A 18 1.66 -23.40 20.36
CA GLY A 18 1.30 -24.46 19.42
C GLY A 18 0.06 -24.18 18.59
N ILE A 19 0.04 -24.77 17.40
CA ILE A 19 -0.96 -24.62 16.33
C ILE A 19 -2.37 -24.98 16.86
N GLN A 20 -3.20 -23.95 17.09
CA GLN A 20 -4.65 -24.12 17.24
C GLN A 20 -5.33 -23.77 15.90
N SER A 21 -6.32 -24.57 15.52
CA SER A 21 -7.16 -24.29 14.35
C SER A 21 -7.82 -22.91 14.47
N PHE A 22 -7.89 -22.17 13.37
CA PHE A 22 -8.53 -20.85 13.32
C PHE A 22 -9.98 -20.93 13.83
N ALA A 23 -10.32 -20.18 14.88
CA ALA A 23 -11.70 -19.97 15.27
C ALA A 23 -12.42 -19.17 14.18
N GLY A 24 -13.72 -19.41 13.94
CA GLY A 24 -14.45 -18.93 12.75
C GLY A 24 -14.45 -17.41 12.49
N ASN A 25 -13.99 -16.58 13.44
CA ASN A 25 -13.95 -15.11 13.33
C ASN A 25 -12.52 -14.53 13.30
N ASP A 26 -11.49 -15.36 13.20
CA ASP A 26 -10.11 -14.88 13.08
C ASP A 26 -9.75 -14.60 11.63
N LEU A 27 -9.06 -13.47 11.41
CA LEU A 27 -8.47 -13.09 10.13
C LEU A 27 -6.97 -13.36 10.15
N THR A 28 -6.44 -13.83 9.03
CA THR A 28 -5.01 -13.72 8.78
C THR A 28 -4.68 -12.27 8.45
N MET A 29 -3.72 -11.72 9.18
CA MET A 29 -3.18 -10.39 8.94
C MET A 29 -1.68 -10.51 8.67
N ILE A 30 -1.20 -9.92 7.57
CA ILE A 30 0.22 -9.78 7.30
C ILE A 30 0.62 -8.32 7.42
N VAL A 31 1.73 -8.09 8.13
CA VAL A 31 2.30 -6.76 8.33
C VAL A 31 3.67 -6.67 7.68
N GLY A 32 3.82 -5.73 6.76
CA GLY A 32 5.10 -5.32 6.20
C GLY A 32 5.75 -4.22 7.03
N THR A 33 7.08 -4.21 7.08
CA THR A 33 7.86 -3.29 7.91
C THR A 33 9.02 -2.68 7.14
N TYR A 34 9.59 -1.58 7.65
CA TYR A 34 10.96 -1.24 7.32
C TYR A 34 11.91 -2.02 8.23
N THR A 35 12.94 -2.62 7.63
CA THR A 35 13.94 -3.43 8.34
C THR A 35 15.23 -2.67 8.58
N ASP A 36 15.55 -1.67 7.76
CA ASP A 36 16.72 -0.83 7.95
C ASP A 36 16.58 0.05 9.21
N GLN A 37 17.60 0.00 10.08
CA GLN A 37 17.60 0.71 11.37
C GLN A 37 16.35 0.41 12.21
N SER A 38 15.93 -0.85 12.24
CA SER A 38 14.76 -1.34 12.94
C SER A 38 15.07 -2.61 13.71
N THR A 39 14.16 -2.98 14.62
CA THR A 39 14.16 -4.30 15.26
C THR A 39 13.38 -5.33 14.45
N SER A 40 12.76 -4.93 13.35
CA SER A 40 12.00 -5.81 12.47
C SER A 40 12.91 -6.53 11.48
N GLU A 41 12.53 -7.77 11.12
CA GLU A 41 13.25 -8.63 10.20
C GLU A 41 12.57 -8.77 8.82
N GLY A 42 11.33 -8.29 8.68
CA GLY A 42 10.61 -8.40 7.43
C GLY A 42 9.09 -8.38 7.55
N MET A 43 8.43 -9.46 7.18
CA MET A 43 6.98 -9.60 7.25
C MET A 43 6.54 -10.45 8.44
N TYR A 44 5.47 -10.01 9.09
CA TYR A 44 4.92 -10.68 10.28
C TYR A 44 3.50 -11.14 10.02
N VAL A 45 3.20 -12.38 10.34
CA VAL A 45 1.84 -12.96 10.25
C VAL A 45 1.20 -12.95 11.63
N TYR A 46 -0.02 -12.46 11.69
CA TYR A 46 -0.84 -12.44 12.90
C TYR A 46 -2.19 -13.13 12.65
N ARG A 47 -2.77 -13.68 13.70
CA ARG A 47 -4.22 -13.88 13.81
C ARG A 47 -4.83 -12.65 14.43
N PHE A 48 -5.80 -12.08 13.76
CA PHE A 48 -6.57 -10.96 14.30
C PHE A 48 -8.00 -11.39 14.56
N ASN A 49 -8.42 -11.33 15.84
CA ASN A 49 -9.76 -11.71 16.24
C ASN A 49 -10.73 -10.54 16.07
N GLN A 50 -11.70 -10.69 15.15
CA GLN A 50 -12.66 -9.65 14.81
C GLN A 50 -13.73 -9.39 15.90
N ASP A 51 -13.86 -10.22 16.93
CA ASP A 51 -14.83 -10.02 18.00
C ASP A 51 -14.29 -9.10 19.09
N ASN A 52 -13.03 -9.30 19.47
CA ASN A 52 -12.41 -8.60 20.60
C ASN A 52 -11.29 -7.62 20.20
N GLY A 53 -10.84 -7.60 18.92
CA GLY A 53 -9.80 -6.69 18.42
C GLY A 53 -8.38 -7.04 18.87
N LYS A 54 -8.13 -8.27 19.32
CA LYS A 54 -6.81 -8.74 19.72
C LYS A 54 -6.09 -9.43 18.56
N ALA A 55 -4.78 -9.28 18.53
CA ALA A 55 -3.92 -9.96 17.58
C ALA A 55 -2.94 -10.89 18.32
N GLU A 56 -2.66 -12.03 17.70
CA GLU A 56 -1.69 -13.02 18.16
C GLU A 56 -0.63 -13.21 17.07
N ALA A 57 0.65 -13.07 17.41
CA ALA A 57 1.76 -13.29 16.48
C ALA A 57 1.89 -14.78 16.14
N VAL A 58 1.98 -15.10 14.86
CA VAL A 58 2.09 -16.47 14.36
C VAL A 58 3.50 -16.76 13.85
N SER A 59 4.03 -15.91 12.98
CA SER A 59 5.35 -16.10 12.38
C SER A 59 5.97 -14.79 11.94
N CYS A 60 7.29 -14.84 11.69
CA CYS A 60 8.05 -13.80 11.02
C CYS A 60 8.80 -14.43 9.84
N THR A 61 8.89 -13.69 8.74
CA THR A 61 9.65 -14.10 7.55
C THR A 61 10.58 -12.97 7.14
N GLN A 62 11.87 -13.27 7.02
CA GLN A 62 12.88 -12.30 6.61
C GLN A 62 12.60 -11.76 5.20
N SER A 63 12.63 -10.44 5.06
CA SER A 63 12.50 -9.74 3.79
C SER A 63 13.05 -8.31 3.95
N GLY A 64 13.77 -7.81 2.97
CA GLY A 64 14.32 -6.45 3.03
C GLY A 64 13.26 -5.39 2.73
N ASN A 65 13.00 -4.48 3.67
CA ASN A 65 12.07 -3.36 3.54
C ASN A 65 10.77 -3.70 2.78
N PRO A 66 9.98 -4.73 3.19
CA PRO A 66 8.70 -5.05 2.56
C PRO A 66 7.64 -4.01 2.94
N SER A 67 7.81 -2.79 2.47
CA SER A 67 7.02 -1.64 2.89
C SER A 67 5.60 -1.62 2.31
N PHE A 68 5.36 -2.39 1.25
CA PHE A 68 4.03 -2.63 0.71
C PHE A 68 3.92 -4.06 0.20
N LEU A 69 2.79 -4.71 0.47
CA LEU A 69 2.54 -6.09 0.08
C LEU A 69 1.08 -6.31 -0.33
N ILE A 70 0.83 -7.36 -1.11
CA ILE A 70 -0.50 -7.75 -1.56
C ILE A 70 -0.61 -9.27 -1.62
N PHE A 71 -1.81 -9.79 -1.31
CA PHE A 71 -2.17 -11.19 -1.62
C PHE A 71 -2.60 -11.33 -3.07
N ASN A 72 -2.42 -12.53 -3.65
CA ASN A 72 -3.17 -12.91 -4.83
C ASN A 72 -4.63 -13.26 -4.46
N ASP A 73 -5.49 -13.48 -5.46
CA ASP A 73 -6.94 -13.63 -5.30
C ASP A 73 -7.34 -14.81 -4.37
N ASP A 74 -6.57 -15.90 -4.34
CA ASP A 74 -6.83 -17.09 -3.52
C ASP A 74 -6.05 -17.10 -2.19
N ALA A 75 -5.33 -16.03 -1.89
CA ALA A 75 -4.49 -15.87 -0.73
C ALA A 75 -3.44 -16.99 -0.51
N THR A 76 -3.00 -17.65 -1.58
CA THR A 76 -1.92 -18.67 -1.54
C THR A 76 -0.54 -18.07 -1.81
N ARG A 77 -0.48 -16.84 -2.29
CA ARG A 77 0.74 -16.09 -2.60
C ARG A 77 0.69 -14.69 -2.00
N VAL A 78 1.85 -14.21 -1.61
CA VAL A 78 2.07 -12.81 -1.20
C VAL A 78 3.20 -12.24 -2.04
N TYR A 79 3.00 -11.04 -2.54
CA TYR A 79 4.02 -10.28 -3.23
C TYR A 79 4.32 -9.01 -2.45
N ALA A 80 5.58 -8.69 -2.28
CA ALA A 80 6.02 -7.53 -1.53
C ALA A 80 7.09 -6.76 -2.31
N VAL A 81 7.11 -5.44 -2.18
CA VAL A 81 8.24 -4.63 -2.65
C VAL A 81 9.45 -4.85 -1.74
N ASN A 82 10.64 -4.59 -2.27
CA ASN A 82 11.86 -4.36 -1.51
C ASN A 82 12.24 -2.89 -1.72
N GLU A 83 11.75 -2.00 -0.84
CA GLU A 83 11.88 -0.55 -0.97
C GLU A 83 13.30 -0.09 -0.63
N TYR A 84 14.15 -0.03 -1.65
CA TYR A 84 15.54 0.42 -1.59
C TYR A 84 15.86 1.36 -2.74
N ASP A 85 16.84 2.22 -2.53
CA ASP A 85 17.40 3.12 -3.57
C ASP A 85 18.68 2.56 -4.19
N ASP A 86 19.04 1.33 -3.89
CA ASP A 86 20.25 0.65 -4.37
C ASP A 86 19.92 -0.66 -5.09
N GLU A 87 20.93 -1.49 -5.33
CA GLU A 87 20.79 -2.77 -6.05
C GLU A 87 19.86 -3.79 -5.39
N ARG A 88 19.40 -3.55 -4.14
CA ARG A 88 18.43 -4.40 -3.44
C ARG A 88 16.97 -4.10 -3.83
N ARG A 89 16.73 -3.00 -4.59
CA ARG A 89 15.38 -2.59 -5.01
C ARG A 89 14.69 -3.66 -5.85
N GLY A 90 13.42 -3.93 -5.59
CA GLY A 90 12.73 -4.97 -6.34
C GLY A 90 11.39 -5.37 -5.79
N ALA A 91 10.97 -6.57 -6.21
CA ALA A 91 9.79 -7.26 -5.71
C ALA A 91 10.10 -8.73 -5.41
N SER A 92 9.48 -9.26 -4.37
CA SER A 92 9.65 -10.64 -3.91
C SER A 92 8.31 -11.37 -3.88
N ALA A 93 8.30 -12.63 -4.32
CA ALA A 93 7.16 -13.55 -4.27
C ALA A 93 7.33 -14.55 -3.14
N PHE A 94 6.26 -14.81 -2.42
CA PHE A 94 6.21 -15.80 -1.34
C PHE A 94 5.01 -16.73 -1.52
N SER A 95 5.19 -18.02 -1.25
CA SER A 95 4.05 -18.91 -1.00
C SER A 95 3.54 -18.69 0.42
N PHE A 96 2.23 -18.77 0.60
CA PHE A 96 1.59 -18.63 1.91
C PHE A 96 0.82 -19.89 2.28
N ASP A 97 1.21 -20.52 3.38
CA ASP A 97 0.49 -21.64 4.01
C ASP A 97 -0.41 -21.07 5.11
N ALA A 98 -1.69 -20.86 4.79
CA ALA A 98 -2.66 -20.28 5.73
C ALA A 98 -2.85 -21.16 6.98
N SER A 99 -2.72 -22.50 6.87
CA SER A 99 -2.90 -23.41 8.00
C SER A 99 -1.81 -23.26 9.06
N LYS A 100 -0.60 -22.91 8.62
CA LYS A 100 0.57 -22.67 9.49
C LYS A 100 0.85 -21.18 9.71
N GLY A 101 0.18 -20.30 8.97
CA GLY A 101 0.49 -18.87 8.94
C GLY A 101 1.93 -18.60 8.52
N LYS A 102 2.44 -19.34 7.51
CA LYS A 102 3.85 -19.31 7.12
C LYS A 102 4.04 -18.81 5.70
N LEU A 103 4.93 -17.83 5.54
CA LEU A 103 5.45 -17.38 4.26
C LEU A 103 6.77 -18.12 3.93
N THR A 104 6.94 -18.49 2.66
CA THR A 104 8.18 -19.06 2.15
C THR A 104 8.56 -18.35 0.86
N LEU A 105 9.76 -17.77 0.80
CA LEU A 105 10.26 -17.08 -0.39
C LEU A 105 10.28 -18.04 -1.58
N ILE A 106 9.71 -17.60 -2.70
CA ILE A 106 9.79 -18.28 -4.00
C ILE A 106 10.97 -17.69 -4.77
N ASN A 107 10.93 -16.39 -5.06
CA ASN A 107 12.02 -15.68 -5.74
C ASN A 107 11.86 -14.16 -5.58
N SER A 108 12.86 -13.43 -6.08
CA SER A 108 12.84 -11.96 -6.19
C SER A 108 13.30 -11.52 -7.57
N GLN A 109 12.86 -10.32 -7.99
CA GLN A 109 13.30 -9.67 -9.22
C GLN A 109 13.62 -8.20 -8.92
N HIS A 110 14.61 -7.63 -9.60
CA HIS A 110 14.98 -6.22 -9.49
C HIS A 110 14.11 -5.35 -10.39
N CYS A 111 13.72 -4.17 -9.89
CA CYS A 111 13.04 -3.15 -10.68
C CYS A 111 14.02 -2.37 -11.56
N GLY A 112 13.54 -1.85 -12.70
CA GLY A 112 14.31 -1.00 -13.59
C GLY A 112 15.38 -1.71 -14.44
N THR A 113 15.33 -3.04 -14.53
CA THR A 113 16.34 -3.83 -15.26
C THR A 113 16.19 -3.74 -16.77
N SER A 114 15.01 -3.42 -17.28
CA SER A 114 14.75 -3.24 -18.73
C SER A 114 14.80 -1.78 -19.19
N ALA A 115 15.29 -0.86 -18.35
CA ALA A 115 15.49 0.53 -18.72
C ALA A 115 16.52 0.66 -19.85
N THR A 116 16.13 1.29 -20.96
CA THR A 116 16.98 1.44 -22.17
C THR A 116 17.66 2.79 -22.26
N SER A 117 17.34 3.75 -21.38
CA SER A 117 17.86 5.11 -21.38
C SER A 117 18.46 5.48 -20.03
N HIS A 118 19.49 6.29 -20.05
CA HIS A 118 19.99 6.94 -18.84
C HIS A 118 18.96 7.97 -18.38
N VAL A 119 18.36 7.73 -17.24
CA VAL A 119 17.49 8.65 -16.52
C VAL A 119 18.29 9.30 -15.38
N LYS A 120 17.85 10.47 -14.94
CA LYS A 120 18.50 11.24 -13.87
C LYS A 120 18.63 10.43 -12.57
N ASN A 121 17.63 9.60 -12.27
CA ASN A 121 17.56 8.77 -11.08
C ASN A 121 17.85 7.30 -11.42
N MET A 122 18.16 6.50 -10.42
CA MET A 122 18.31 5.06 -10.58
C MET A 122 16.97 4.43 -11.00
N PRO A 123 16.87 3.79 -12.18
CA PRO A 123 15.65 3.13 -12.61
C PRO A 123 15.14 2.12 -11.58
N GLY A 124 13.84 2.15 -11.28
CA GLY A 124 13.22 1.24 -10.34
C GLY A 124 13.47 1.53 -8.85
N ALA A 125 14.10 2.67 -8.52
CA ALA A 125 14.44 3.01 -7.15
C ALA A 125 13.22 3.30 -6.27
N ALA A 126 13.30 2.89 -5.02
CA ALA A 126 12.26 2.99 -3.99
C ALA A 126 10.89 2.47 -4.45
N PRO A 127 10.74 1.18 -4.83
CA PRO A 127 9.43 0.61 -5.13
C PRO A 127 8.57 0.64 -3.85
N CYS A 128 7.54 1.49 -3.83
CA CYS A 128 6.75 1.80 -2.63
C CYS A 128 5.30 1.30 -2.68
N ASN A 129 4.86 0.80 -3.83
CA ASN A 129 3.54 0.19 -4.01
C ASN A 129 3.62 -0.96 -5.00
N ILE A 130 2.76 -1.96 -4.83
CA ILE A 130 2.69 -3.14 -5.69
C ILE A 130 1.23 -3.52 -5.92
N MET A 131 0.91 -3.95 -7.14
CA MET A 131 -0.41 -4.46 -7.48
C MET A 131 -0.32 -5.67 -8.42
N ILE A 132 -1.38 -6.45 -8.46
CA ILE A 132 -1.55 -7.60 -9.37
C ILE A 132 -2.77 -7.36 -10.26
N TYR A 133 -2.64 -7.70 -11.53
CA TYR A 133 -3.77 -7.84 -12.45
C TYR A 133 -3.57 -9.00 -13.41
N GLY A 134 -4.43 -10.00 -13.32
CA GLY A 134 -4.23 -11.26 -14.02
C GLY A 134 -2.88 -11.89 -13.66
N ARG A 135 -2.03 -12.10 -14.65
CA ARG A 135 -0.67 -12.64 -14.46
C ARG A 135 0.43 -11.57 -14.56
N HIS A 136 0.12 -10.34 -14.18
CA HIS A 136 1.09 -9.25 -14.15
C HIS A 136 1.18 -8.64 -12.76
N LEU A 137 2.41 -8.46 -12.31
CA LEU A 137 2.78 -7.71 -11.14
C LEU A 137 3.30 -6.35 -11.60
N VAL A 138 2.86 -5.29 -10.93
CA VAL A 138 3.27 -3.91 -11.25
C VAL A 138 3.77 -3.24 -9.99
N THR A 139 4.95 -2.63 -10.04
CA THR A 139 5.47 -1.80 -8.96
C THR A 139 5.45 -0.32 -9.34
N SER A 140 5.15 0.52 -8.35
CA SER A 140 5.30 1.98 -8.43
C SER A 140 6.61 2.34 -7.76
N ASN A 141 7.54 2.93 -8.50
CA ASN A 141 8.90 3.20 -8.06
C ASN A 141 9.06 4.70 -7.82
N TYR A 142 9.07 5.08 -6.52
CA TYR A 142 8.94 6.48 -6.09
C TYR A 142 10.14 7.34 -6.53
N ASN A 143 11.34 6.96 -6.11
CA ASN A 143 12.55 7.70 -6.45
C ASN A 143 13.01 7.44 -7.89
N GLY A 144 12.65 6.30 -8.47
CA GLY A 144 12.84 6.02 -9.88
C GLY A 144 11.96 6.89 -10.78
N GLY A 145 10.80 7.32 -10.30
CA GLY A 145 9.82 8.06 -11.10
C GLY A 145 9.23 7.22 -12.23
N ASP A 146 9.10 5.93 -12.01
CA ASP A 146 8.81 4.96 -13.06
C ASP A 146 7.91 3.80 -12.56
N ILE A 147 7.55 2.93 -13.49
CA ILE A 147 6.73 1.74 -13.26
C ILE A 147 7.45 0.54 -13.85
N SER A 148 7.57 -0.53 -13.08
CA SER A 148 8.08 -1.82 -13.55
C SER A 148 6.94 -2.85 -13.63
N VAL A 149 6.90 -3.63 -14.73
CA VAL A 149 5.91 -4.69 -14.95
C VAL A 149 6.62 -6.03 -15.06
N PHE A 150 6.12 -7.00 -14.32
CA PHE A 150 6.68 -8.35 -14.28
C PHE A 150 5.59 -9.39 -14.58
N PRO A 151 5.82 -10.37 -15.47
CA PRO A 151 4.92 -11.52 -15.57
C PRO A 151 5.00 -12.40 -14.31
N ILE A 152 3.86 -12.97 -13.92
CA ILE A 152 3.78 -13.99 -12.86
C ILE A 152 3.65 -15.36 -13.52
N ARG A 153 4.54 -16.31 -13.21
CA ARG A 153 4.50 -17.68 -13.71
C ARG A 153 3.41 -18.49 -13.00
N GLU A 154 3.13 -19.69 -13.52
CA GLU A 154 2.10 -20.58 -12.96
C GLU A 154 2.40 -21.05 -11.54
N ASP A 155 3.68 -21.21 -11.22
CA ASP A 155 4.12 -21.53 -9.85
C ASP A 155 4.04 -20.34 -8.87
N GLY A 156 3.66 -19.16 -9.36
CA GLY A 156 3.59 -17.91 -8.59
C GLY A 156 4.90 -17.14 -8.53
N SER A 157 5.97 -17.60 -9.16
CA SER A 157 7.24 -16.88 -9.21
C SER A 157 7.15 -15.65 -10.13
N ILE A 158 7.94 -14.61 -9.82
CA ILE A 158 8.08 -13.41 -10.64
C ILE A 158 9.05 -13.70 -11.78
N ALA A 159 8.63 -13.47 -13.03
CA ALA A 159 9.53 -13.51 -14.18
C ALA A 159 10.40 -12.23 -14.25
N PRO A 160 11.47 -12.18 -15.05
CA PRO A 160 12.20 -10.95 -15.31
C PRO A 160 11.26 -9.83 -15.76
N GLU A 161 11.64 -8.57 -15.46
CA GLU A 161 10.89 -7.38 -15.88
C GLU A 161 10.64 -7.40 -17.38
N SER A 162 9.38 -7.28 -17.78
CA SER A 162 8.95 -7.31 -19.18
C SER A 162 8.66 -5.94 -19.76
N GLN A 163 8.42 -4.93 -18.88
CA GLN A 163 8.14 -3.57 -19.30
C GLN A 163 8.61 -2.58 -18.22
N TYR A 164 9.24 -1.52 -18.66
CA TYR A 164 9.67 -0.37 -17.89
C TYR A 164 9.04 0.90 -18.48
N LEU A 165 8.42 1.73 -17.65
CA LEU A 165 7.75 2.95 -18.06
C LEU A 165 8.29 4.12 -17.23
N CYS A 166 9.12 4.96 -17.87
CA CYS A 166 9.64 6.20 -17.29
C CYS A 166 8.59 7.31 -17.44
N MET A 167 8.26 8.01 -16.34
CA MET A 167 7.18 9.00 -16.30
C MET A 167 7.70 10.44 -16.21
N PHE A 168 8.98 10.68 -16.44
CA PHE A 168 9.55 12.02 -16.43
C PHE A 168 8.96 12.92 -17.53
N LYS A 169 8.55 14.13 -17.16
CA LYS A 169 8.09 15.19 -18.07
C LYS A 169 9.21 16.22 -18.33
N GLY A 170 10.24 15.84 -19.08
CA GLY A 170 11.38 16.75 -19.37
C GLY A 170 12.40 16.82 -18.23
N ASN A 171 13.25 17.87 -18.22
CA ASN A 171 14.45 17.91 -17.39
C ASN A 171 14.26 18.48 -15.98
N ASP A 172 13.13 19.11 -15.66
CA ASP A 172 12.99 19.97 -14.47
C ASP A 172 12.02 19.44 -13.40
N VAL A 173 11.23 18.42 -13.69
CA VAL A 173 10.25 17.85 -12.75
C VAL A 173 10.53 16.36 -12.56
N ASP A 174 10.84 15.99 -11.34
CA ASP A 174 11.06 14.59 -10.97
C ASP A 174 9.70 13.90 -10.79
N ALA A 175 9.39 12.92 -11.62
CA ALA A 175 8.25 12.04 -11.41
C ALA A 175 8.46 11.23 -10.12
N HIS A 176 7.38 11.02 -9.37
CA HIS A 176 7.36 10.17 -8.17
C HIS A 176 6.11 9.31 -8.19
N ILE A 177 6.18 8.15 -8.87
CA ILE A 177 5.02 7.26 -8.95
C ILE A 177 4.80 6.59 -7.60
N HIS A 178 3.64 6.86 -6.98
CA HIS A 178 3.39 6.37 -5.63
C HIS A 178 2.37 5.24 -5.54
N CYS A 179 1.43 5.14 -6.49
CA CYS A 179 0.37 4.14 -6.43
C CYS A 179 -0.17 3.84 -7.82
N CYS A 180 -0.22 2.57 -8.19
CA CYS A 180 -0.93 2.08 -9.36
C CYS A 180 -2.22 1.36 -8.95
N ARG A 181 -3.31 1.56 -9.69
CA ARG A 181 -4.61 0.90 -9.47
C ARG A 181 -5.29 0.56 -10.78
N ILE A 182 -5.98 -0.58 -10.81
CA ILE A 182 -6.89 -0.92 -11.91
C ILE A 182 -8.18 -0.13 -11.73
N THR A 183 -8.68 0.41 -12.83
CA THR A 183 -9.98 1.10 -12.83
C THR A 183 -11.14 0.11 -12.62
N PRO A 184 -12.27 0.55 -12.03
CA PRO A 184 -13.41 -0.34 -11.74
C PRO A 184 -13.98 -1.09 -12.95
N ASP A 185 -13.89 -0.48 -14.13
CA ASP A 185 -14.29 -1.10 -15.40
C ASP A 185 -13.26 -2.09 -15.98
N ARG A 186 -12.10 -2.24 -15.28
CA ARG A 186 -11.00 -3.15 -15.62
C ARG A 186 -10.36 -2.93 -17.00
N ARG A 187 -10.57 -1.76 -17.59
CA ARG A 187 -10.05 -1.41 -18.93
C ARG A 187 -8.74 -0.67 -18.87
N TYR A 188 -8.48 -0.01 -17.75
CA TYR A 188 -7.33 0.87 -17.59
C TYR A 188 -6.61 0.60 -16.28
N MET A 189 -5.32 0.91 -16.28
CA MET A 189 -4.55 1.16 -15.06
C MET A 189 -4.34 2.66 -14.92
N ILE A 190 -4.46 3.15 -13.70
CA ILE A 190 -4.07 4.53 -13.35
C ILE A 190 -2.85 4.51 -12.46
N ALA A 191 -2.02 5.55 -12.55
CA ALA A 191 -0.86 5.77 -11.70
C ALA A 191 -0.86 7.21 -11.15
N ASN A 192 -0.76 7.33 -9.83
CA ASN A 192 -0.63 8.61 -9.15
C ASN A 192 0.83 9.04 -9.19
N ASP A 193 1.09 10.19 -9.80
CA ASP A 193 2.41 10.80 -9.88
C ASP A 193 2.45 12.00 -8.93
N LEU A 194 3.09 11.78 -7.78
CA LEU A 194 3.21 12.77 -6.72
C LEU A 194 4.06 13.96 -7.16
N GLY A 195 5.15 13.70 -7.89
CA GLY A 195 6.08 14.73 -8.34
C GLY A 195 5.50 15.63 -9.41
N ASN A 196 4.75 15.08 -10.35
CA ASN A 196 4.11 15.82 -11.45
C ASN A 196 2.71 16.36 -11.10
N ASP A 197 2.21 16.18 -9.87
CA ASP A 197 0.86 16.60 -9.46
C ASP A 197 -0.24 16.06 -10.39
N CYS A 198 -0.14 14.80 -10.86
CA CYS A 198 -1.11 14.28 -11.83
C CYS A 198 -1.46 12.81 -11.63
N ILE A 199 -2.49 12.37 -12.36
CA ILE A 199 -2.86 10.97 -12.53
C ILE A 199 -2.68 10.59 -13.99
N TRP A 200 -1.85 9.58 -14.23
CA TRP A 200 -1.70 8.91 -15.51
C TRP A 200 -2.73 7.82 -15.68
N ARG A 201 -3.13 7.53 -16.93
CA ARG A 201 -3.91 6.38 -17.34
C ARG A 201 -3.15 5.62 -18.42
N PHE A 202 -3.22 4.30 -18.35
CA PHE A 202 -2.69 3.38 -19.35
C PHE A 202 -3.80 2.46 -19.83
N ASP A 203 -3.84 2.16 -21.12
CA ASP A 203 -4.66 1.10 -21.66
C ASP A 203 -4.05 -0.25 -21.27
N ILE A 204 -4.90 -1.20 -20.81
CA ILE A 204 -4.46 -2.55 -20.48
C ILE A 204 -4.65 -3.42 -21.72
N ASN A 205 -3.56 -3.97 -22.23
CA ASN A 205 -3.61 -4.96 -23.31
C ASN A 205 -3.90 -6.34 -22.72
N ASN A 206 -4.69 -7.16 -23.41
CA ASN A 206 -5.15 -8.44 -22.91
C ASN A 206 -3.99 -9.31 -22.41
N ALA A 207 -4.08 -9.70 -21.14
CA ALA A 207 -3.05 -10.42 -20.41
C ALA A 207 -2.70 -11.81 -20.99
N SER A 208 -3.58 -12.43 -21.78
CA SER A 208 -3.35 -13.73 -22.42
C SER A 208 -2.29 -13.68 -23.52
N ASP A 209 -2.20 -12.58 -24.26
CA ASP A 209 -1.33 -12.48 -25.42
C ASP A 209 0.14 -12.11 -25.04
N ALA A 210 0.30 -11.33 -23.99
CA ALA A 210 1.64 -10.90 -23.54
C ALA A 210 2.46 -12.03 -22.90
N PHE A 211 1.80 -13.06 -22.38
CA PHE A 211 2.46 -14.21 -21.72
C PHE A 211 3.01 -15.26 -22.71
N LEU A 212 2.48 -15.31 -23.93
CA LEU A 212 2.86 -16.30 -24.94
C LEU A 212 4.14 -15.96 -25.74
N GLY A 213 4.96 -15.07 -25.21
CA GLY A 213 6.27 -14.74 -25.83
C GLY A 213 6.17 -13.80 -27.04
N ASN A 214 5.01 -13.25 -27.32
CA ASN A 214 4.89 -12.15 -28.27
C ASN A 214 5.32 -10.86 -27.56
N ALA A 215 6.61 -10.58 -27.61
CA ALA A 215 7.24 -9.34 -27.13
C ALA A 215 6.66 -8.06 -27.82
N GLU A 216 5.77 -8.23 -28.77
CA GLU A 216 5.19 -7.13 -29.55
C GLU A 216 4.04 -6.40 -28.86
N LYS A 217 3.45 -6.94 -27.76
CA LYS A 217 2.37 -6.28 -27.02
C LYS A 217 2.72 -6.10 -25.57
N ALA A 218 3.23 -4.91 -25.24
CA ALA A 218 3.41 -4.48 -23.87
C ALA A 218 2.10 -4.56 -23.07
N PHE A 219 2.15 -4.93 -21.79
CA PHE A 219 0.97 -5.01 -20.91
C PHE A 219 0.24 -3.67 -20.80
N LEU A 220 1.00 -2.58 -20.67
CA LEU A 220 0.50 -1.22 -20.57
C LEU A 220 0.89 -0.41 -21.81
N SER A 221 -0.06 0.35 -22.35
CA SER A 221 0.15 1.21 -23.51
C SER A 221 -0.57 2.54 -23.38
N ASN A 222 -0.30 3.47 -24.34
CA ASN A 222 -0.99 4.73 -24.47
C ASN A 222 -1.06 5.55 -23.16
N PRO A 223 0.09 5.90 -22.53
CA PRO A 223 0.09 6.74 -21.34
C PRO A 223 -0.59 8.09 -21.64
N LYS A 224 -1.55 8.44 -20.81
CA LYS A 224 -2.30 9.70 -20.92
C LYS A 224 -2.53 10.29 -19.55
N GLU A 225 -2.22 11.56 -19.38
CA GLU A 225 -2.64 12.33 -18.21
C GLU A 225 -4.16 12.55 -18.26
N ILE A 226 -4.86 12.16 -17.20
CA ILE A 226 -6.33 12.23 -17.11
C ILE A 226 -6.82 13.16 -16.01
N TYR A 227 -5.93 13.59 -15.12
CA TYR A 227 -6.20 14.58 -14.09
C TYR A 227 -4.90 15.30 -13.71
N THR A 228 -4.96 16.63 -13.67
CA THR A 228 -3.89 17.49 -13.14
C THR A 228 -4.39 18.11 -11.85
N ALA A 229 -3.74 17.78 -10.73
CA ALA A 229 -4.04 18.38 -9.44
C ALA A 229 -3.42 19.79 -9.35
N PRO A 230 -3.91 20.65 -8.46
CA PRO A 230 -3.24 21.91 -8.14
C PRO A 230 -1.77 21.65 -7.71
N LYS A 231 -0.89 22.56 -8.10
CA LYS A 231 0.55 22.45 -7.81
C LYS A 231 0.82 22.28 -6.32
N GLY A 232 1.63 21.28 -5.99
CA GLY A 232 1.99 20.96 -4.62
C GLY A 232 0.94 20.12 -3.88
N THR A 233 0.03 19.45 -4.59
CA THR A 233 -0.89 18.47 -4.02
C THR A 233 -0.18 17.16 -3.67
N GLY A 234 0.65 16.65 -4.57
CA GLY A 234 1.32 15.37 -4.43
C GLY A 234 0.35 14.17 -4.40
N PRO A 235 -0.29 13.80 -5.52
CA PRO A 235 -1.17 12.64 -5.62
C PRO A 235 -0.49 11.37 -5.11
N ARG A 236 -1.01 10.77 -4.03
CA ARG A 236 -0.35 9.65 -3.36
C ARG A 236 -1.12 8.34 -3.54
N HIS A 237 -2.13 8.10 -2.75
CA HIS A 237 -3.01 6.94 -2.82
C HIS A 237 -4.40 7.34 -3.27
N ILE A 238 -5.12 6.39 -3.88
CA ILE A 238 -6.48 6.59 -4.39
C ILE A 238 -7.33 5.36 -4.12
N VAL A 239 -8.61 5.56 -3.79
CA VAL A 239 -9.59 4.49 -3.60
C VAL A 239 -10.88 4.82 -4.34
N PHE A 240 -11.48 3.84 -5.00
CA PHE A 240 -12.78 3.97 -5.64
C PHE A 240 -13.90 3.59 -4.67
N ASN A 241 -15.06 4.23 -4.82
CA ASN A 241 -16.27 3.76 -4.17
C ASN A 241 -16.71 2.41 -4.77
N LYS A 242 -17.62 1.70 -4.09
CA LYS A 242 -18.10 0.38 -4.52
C LYS A 242 -18.79 0.39 -5.90
N LYS A 243 -19.41 1.51 -6.26
CA LYS A 243 -20.06 1.68 -7.58
C LYS A 243 -19.06 1.90 -8.70
N GLY A 244 -17.85 2.37 -8.38
CA GLY A 244 -16.78 2.61 -9.34
C GLY A 244 -16.91 3.92 -10.12
N ASP A 245 -17.81 4.81 -9.74
CA ASP A 245 -18.04 6.09 -10.41
C ASP A 245 -17.42 7.31 -9.69
N VAL A 246 -16.94 7.10 -8.45
CA VAL A 246 -16.27 8.14 -7.66
C VAL A 246 -14.97 7.56 -7.07
N ALA A 247 -13.90 8.36 -7.12
CA ALA A 247 -12.63 8.06 -6.49
C ALA A 247 -12.25 9.15 -5.47
N TYR A 248 -11.51 8.75 -4.44
CA TYR A 248 -10.98 9.62 -3.41
C TYR A 248 -9.45 9.57 -3.45
N LEU A 249 -8.84 10.69 -3.82
CA LEU A 249 -7.40 10.86 -3.96
C LEU A 249 -6.86 11.64 -2.77
N ILE A 250 -5.85 11.10 -2.07
CA ILE A 250 -5.15 11.84 -1.03
C ILE A 250 -3.93 12.55 -1.60
N GLY A 251 -3.79 13.85 -1.27
CA GLY A 251 -2.61 14.66 -1.55
C GLY A 251 -1.63 14.58 -0.38
N GLU A 252 -0.41 14.06 -0.63
CA GLU A 252 0.61 13.96 0.42
C GLU A 252 1.12 15.32 0.87
N LEU A 253 1.28 16.26 -0.09
CA LEU A 253 2.03 17.50 0.15
C LEU A 253 1.17 18.63 0.73
N ASP A 254 -0.15 18.60 0.51
CA ASP A 254 -1.06 19.64 0.97
C ASP A 254 -2.15 19.16 1.96
N GLY A 255 -2.20 17.86 2.22
CA GLY A 255 -3.15 17.26 3.17
C GLY A 255 -4.60 17.30 2.72
N SER A 256 -4.87 17.43 1.42
CA SER A 256 -6.23 17.44 0.88
C SER A 256 -6.72 16.03 0.51
N ILE A 257 -8.05 15.86 0.45
CA ILE A 257 -8.69 14.78 -0.28
C ILE A 257 -9.44 15.40 -1.47
N THR A 258 -9.13 14.93 -2.68
CA THR A 258 -9.87 15.29 -3.88
C THR A 258 -10.86 14.20 -4.23
N VAL A 259 -12.14 14.58 -4.36
CA VAL A 259 -13.22 13.69 -4.86
C VAL A 259 -13.27 13.81 -6.36
N LEU A 260 -13.05 12.71 -7.05
CA LEU A 260 -12.99 12.62 -8.50
C LEU A 260 -14.15 11.78 -9.03
N GLY A 261 -14.96 12.34 -9.92
CA GLY A 261 -15.89 11.55 -10.70
C GLY A 261 -15.14 10.76 -11.79
N TYR A 262 -15.39 9.46 -11.87
CA TYR A 262 -14.81 8.58 -12.87
C TYR A 262 -15.85 8.13 -13.90
N ASN A 263 -15.51 8.25 -15.17
CA ASN A 263 -16.31 7.73 -16.26
C ASN A 263 -15.40 7.28 -17.41
N ASN A 264 -15.38 5.97 -17.67
CA ASN A 264 -14.75 5.37 -18.84
C ASN A 264 -13.32 5.89 -19.11
N GLY A 265 -12.47 5.81 -18.10
CA GLY A 265 -11.06 6.21 -18.18
C GLY A 265 -10.79 7.72 -18.09
N ASN A 266 -11.79 8.53 -17.81
CA ASN A 266 -11.64 9.97 -17.58
C ASN A 266 -11.99 10.33 -16.14
N MET A 267 -11.32 11.34 -15.61
CA MET A 267 -11.55 11.86 -14.25
C MET A 267 -11.90 13.34 -14.29
N ARG A 268 -12.79 13.75 -13.38
CA ARG A 268 -13.19 15.15 -13.19
C ARG A 268 -13.30 15.46 -11.71
N GLU A 269 -12.70 16.53 -11.26
CA GLU A 269 -12.85 16.99 -9.89
C GLU A 269 -14.30 17.37 -9.58
N LEU A 270 -14.83 16.82 -8.50
CA LEU A 270 -16.14 17.11 -7.96
C LEU A 270 -16.07 17.98 -6.71
N GLN A 271 -15.05 17.73 -5.88
CA GLN A 271 -14.85 18.41 -4.62
C GLN A 271 -13.39 18.28 -4.19
N ARG A 272 -12.91 19.27 -3.45
CA ARG A 272 -11.64 19.19 -2.73
C ARG A 272 -11.87 19.64 -1.27
N VAL A 273 -11.43 18.82 -0.32
CA VAL A 273 -11.56 19.10 1.11
C VAL A 273 -10.19 19.08 1.79
N GLN A 274 -9.97 19.96 2.76
CA GLN A 274 -8.82 19.87 3.64
C GLN A 274 -9.08 18.72 4.62
N ALA A 275 -8.21 17.72 4.63
CA ALA A 275 -8.34 16.53 5.46
C ALA A 275 -7.41 16.56 6.68
N SER A 276 -6.18 17.04 6.54
CA SER A 276 -5.28 17.28 7.67
C SER A 276 -5.72 18.52 8.45
N LEU A 277 -5.39 18.58 9.75
CA LEU A 277 -5.73 19.72 10.61
C LEU A 277 -5.00 21.00 10.21
N THR A 278 -3.77 20.83 9.73
CA THR A 278 -2.94 21.89 9.19
C THR A 278 -2.60 21.58 7.73
N LYS A 279 -2.46 22.58 6.89
CA LYS A 279 -2.01 22.39 5.50
C LYS A 279 -0.52 22.03 5.50
N THR A 280 -0.21 20.75 5.76
CA THR A 280 1.15 20.31 5.89
C THR A 280 1.43 19.05 5.10
N LEU A 281 2.70 18.85 4.78
CA LEU A 281 3.26 17.62 4.22
C LEU A 281 2.92 16.42 5.11
N GLY A 282 2.73 15.26 4.48
CA GLY A 282 2.76 13.99 5.19
C GLY A 282 1.47 13.19 5.21
N SER A 283 0.43 13.58 4.49
CA SER A 283 -0.72 12.67 4.33
C SER A 283 -0.29 11.38 3.64
N ALA A 284 -0.86 10.24 4.04
CA ALA A 284 -0.31 8.97 3.63
C ALA A 284 -1.33 8.06 2.96
N ASP A 285 -2.21 7.45 3.71
CA ASP A 285 -3.08 6.40 3.20
C ASP A 285 -4.55 6.81 3.23
N ILE A 286 -5.37 6.19 2.37
CA ILE A 286 -6.79 6.49 2.26
C ILE A 286 -7.59 5.22 1.96
N HIS A 287 -8.64 4.98 2.74
CA HIS A 287 -9.56 3.88 2.55
C HIS A 287 -11.00 4.30 2.74
N ILE A 288 -11.90 3.66 1.97
CA ILE A 288 -13.34 3.72 2.20
C ILE A 288 -13.75 2.55 3.10
N SER A 289 -14.65 2.80 4.03
CA SER A 289 -15.20 1.71 4.87
C SER A 289 -15.95 0.67 4.03
N PRO A 290 -15.99 -0.62 4.44
CA PRO A 290 -16.66 -1.68 3.70
C PRO A 290 -18.14 -1.43 3.42
N ASP A 291 -18.81 -0.63 4.28
CA ASP A 291 -20.19 -0.20 4.11
C ASP A 291 -20.34 1.04 3.18
N GLY A 292 -19.23 1.60 2.68
CA GLY A 292 -19.21 2.76 1.79
C GLY A 292 -19.60 4.09 2.42
N LYS A 293 -19.78 4.15 3.75
CA LYS A 293 -20.34 5.34 4.43
C LYS A 293 -19.28 6.36 4.83
N PHE A 294 -18.04 5.95 4.98
CA PHE A 294 -16.96 6.82 5.46
C PHE A 294 -15.67 6.61 4.68
N VAL A 295 -14.97 7.70 4.44
CA VAL A 295 -13.58 7.72 3.98
C VAL A 295 -12.70 8.12 5.15
N TYR A 296 -11.62 7.38 5.34
CA TYR A 296 -10.58 7.63 6.33
C TYR A 296 -9.28 7.96 5.61
N ALA A 297 -8.50 8.90 6.16
CA ALA A 297 -7.18 9.23 5.64
C ALA A 297 -6.19 9.45 6.77
N SER A 298 -4.97 8.91 6.66
CA SER A 298 -3.93 9.08 7.66
C SER A 298 -3.01 10.24 7.33
N HIS A 299 -2.55 10.94 8.39
CA HIS A 299 -1.70 12.12 8.32
C HIS A 299 -0.52 11.96 9.26
N ARG A 300 0.69 12.33 8.79
CA ARG A 300 1.98 12.16 9.48
C ARG A 300 2.65 13.51 9.72
N LEU A 301 3.77 13.50 10.45
CA LEU A 301 4.76 14.58 10.59
C LEU A 301 4.31 15.73 11.49
N LYS A 302 3.11 16.26 11.39
CA LYS A 302 2.59 17.33 12.25
C LYS A 302 1.21 17.02 12.80
N ASP A 303 0.35 16.45 11.97
CA ASP A 303 -1.02 16.11 12.33
C ASP A 303 -1.14 14.60 12.46
N GLU A 304 -0.46 14.02 13.43
CA GLU A 304 -0.43 12.56 13.62
C GLU A 304 -1.82 12.02 13.93
N GLY A 305 -2.44 11.38 12.94
CA GLY A 305 -3.81 10.87 13.12
C GLY A 305 -4.52 10.44 11.85
N VAL A 306 -5.80 10.17 12.00
CA VAL A 306 -6.72 9.74 10.95
C VAL A 306 -7.90 10.69 10.87
N SER A 307 -8.09 11.36 9.74
CA SER A 307 -9.28 12.15 9.45
C SER A 307 -10.45 11.27 9.04
N ILE A 308 -11.66 11.66 9.38
CA ILE A 308 -12.89 10.90 9.21
C ILE A 308 -13.89 11.74 8.40
N HIS A 309 -14.32 11.21 7.26
CA HIS A 309 -15.23 11.91 6.36
C HIS A 309 -16.46 11.05 6.09
N ALA A 310 -17.67 11.59 6.31
CA ALA A 310 -18.90 10.96 5.88
C ALA A 310 -19.05 11.10 4.36
N VAL A 311 -19.52 10.06 3.71
CA VAL A 311 -19.78 10.00 2.27
C VAL A 311 -21.27 10.21 2.02
N ASP A 312 -21.62 11.21 1.22
CA ASP A 312 -22.98 11.35 0.72
C ASP A 312 -23.30 10.23 -0.25
N ALA A 313 -24.30 9.42 0.04
CA ALA A 313 -24.62 8.21 -0.70
C ALA A 313 -25.09 8.46 -2.16
N LYS A 314 -25.55 9.67 -2.48
CA LYS A 314 -26.03 10.03 -3.82
C LYS A 314 -24.94 10.63 -4.69
N THR A 315 -24.14 11.50 -4.10
CA THR A 315 -23.15 12.31 -4.83
C THR A 315 -21.73 11.81 -4.67
N GLY A 316 -21.44 11.03 -3.62
CA GLY A 316 -20.09 10.63 -3.23
C GLY A 316 -19.28 11.76 -2.57
N LEU A 317 -19.86 12.94 -2.35
CA LEU A 317 -19.16 14.06 -1.74
C LEU A 317 -18.88 13.81 -0.26
N LEU A 318 -17.83 14.46 0.25
CA LEU A 318 -17.32 14.27 1.59
C LEU A 318 -17.69 15.42 2.53
N THR A 319 -18.04 15.05 3.76
CA THR A 319 -18.18 15.99 4.89
C THR A 319 -17.26 15.53 6.02
N ASN A 320 -16.36 16.40 6.50
CA ASN A 320 -15.52 16.06 7.65
C ASN A 320 -16.40 15.89 8.90
N VAL A 321 -16.24 14.76 9.58
CA VAL A 321 -17.00 14.43 10.81
C VAL A 321 -16.11 14.17 12.02
N GLY A 322 -14.78 14.23 11.84
CA GLY A 322 -13.85 14.09 12.95
C GLY A 322 -12.40 13.82 12.54
N PHE A 323 -11.58 13.79 13.58
CA PHE A 323 -10.16 13.45 13.49
C PHE A 323 -9.79 12.63 14.73
N GLN A 324 -9.12 11.49 14.53
CA GLN A 324 -8.63 10.64 15.59
C GLN A 324 -7.12 10.78 15.67
N PRO A 325 -6.56 11.38 16.75
CA PRO A 325 -5.12 11.36 17.00
C PRO A 325 -4.60 9.92 17.13
N THR A 326 -3.37 9.69 16.68
CA THR A 326 -2.66 8.41 16.77
C THR A 326 -1.25 8.59 17.31
N ALA A 327 -0.55 7.49 17.50
CA ALA A 327 0.90 7.50 17.71
C ALA A 327 1.63 7.96 16.43
N ALA A 328 2.94 8.23 16.54
CA ALA A 328 3.72 8.93 15.52
C ALA A 328 3.84 8.15 14.20
N HIS A 329 3.70 8.90 13.10
CA HIS A 329 3.88 8.46 11.72
C HIS A 329 2.91 7.37 11.27
N PRO A 330 1.58 7.61 11.30
CA PRO A 330 0.58 6.66 10.77
C PRO A 330 0.68 6.55 9.24
N ARG A 331 1.59 5.67 8.74
CA ARG A 331 1.93 5.56 7.31
C ARG A 331 0.87 4.80 6.51
N ASN A 332 0.25 3.80 7.14
CA ASN A 332 -0.75 2.94 6.52
C ASN A 332 -1.77 2.52 7.58
N PHE A 333 -2.96 2.19 7.15
CA PHE A 333 -3.97 1.57 8.00
C PHE A 333 -4.83 0.61 7.21
N ALA A 334 -5.50 -0.31 7.93
CA ALA A 334 -6.44 -1.23 7.33
C ALA A 334 -7.75 -1.27 8.12
N ILE A 335 -8.86 -1.44 7.41
CA ILE A 335 -10.18 -1.65 8.03
C ILE A 335 -10.51 -3.12 7.89
N THR A 336 -10.93 -3.78 8.98
CA THR A 336 -11.34 -5.19 8.92
C THR A 336 -12.51 -5.37 7.94
N PRO A 337 -12.62 -6.53 7.24
CA PRO A 337 -13.69 -6.78 6.27
C PRO A 337 -15.09 -6.58 6.83
N ASN A 338 -15.32 -6.92 8.11
CA ASN A 338 -16.58 -6.68 8.80
C ASN A 338 -16.80 -5.20 9.19
N GLY A 339 -15.81 -4.32 8.95
CA GLY A 339 -15.86 -2.88 9.25
C GLY A 339 -15.88 -2.52 10.73
N LYS A 340 -15.54 -3.44 11.63
CA LYS A 340 -15.63 -3.23 13.09
C LYS A 340 -14.38 -2.58 13.67
N TYR A 341 -13.22 -2.87 13.10
CA TYR A 341 -11.94 -2.33 13.55
C TYR A 341 -11.19 -1.61 12.43
N LEU A 342 -10.40 -0.63 12.83
CA LEU A 342 -9.41 0.06 12.01
C LEU A 342 -8.07 -0.03 12.74
N LEU A 343 -7.05 -0.57 12.06
CA LEU A 343 -5.70 -0.76 12.59
C LEU A 343 -4.76 0.22 11.91
N VAL A 344 -3.98 0.97 12.68
CA VAL A 344 -3.07 2.02 12.18
C VAL A 344 -1.62 1.64 12.44
N ALA A 345 -0.84 1.51 11.38
CA ALA A 345 0.59 1.26 11.44
C ALA A 345 1.36 2.58 11.70
N CYS A 346 1.73 2.82 12.95
CA CYS A 346 2.45 4.00 13.41
C CYS A 346 3.96 3.72 13.40
N ARG A 347 4.61 4.01 12.26
CA ARG A 347 6.00 3.61 11.97
C ARG A 347 6.98 4.03 13.06
N ASP A 348 6.98 5.31 13.43
CA ASP A 348 8.02 5.88 14.30
C ASP A 348 7.78 5.56 15.79
N SER A 349 6.55 5.22 16.15
CA SER A 349 6.20 4.71 17.48
C SER A 349 6.38 3.19 17.63
N ASN A 350 6.74 2.46 16.56
CA ASN A 350 6.91 1.01 16.57
C ASN A 350 5.66 0.29 17.13
N VAL A 351 4.49 0.69 16.65
CA VAL A 351 3.21 0.16 17.14
C VAL A 351 2.15 0.14 16.04
N ILE A 352 1.28 -0.85 16.09
CA ILE A 352 0.01 -0.82 15.39
C ILE A 352 -1.06 -0.55 16.45
N GLU A 353 -1.74 0.59 16.35
CA GLU A 353 -2.88 0.91 17.20
C GLU A 353 -4.16 0.29 16.64
N VAL A 354 -4.99 -0.25 17.51
CA VAL A 354 -6.25 -0.91 17.15
C VAL A 354 -7.43 -0.08 17.65
N PHE A 355 -8.20 0.46 16.73
CA PHE A 355 -9.40 1.25 17.01
C PHE A 355 -10.67 0.46 16.71
N ARG A 356 -11.66 0.53 17.61
CA ARG A 356 -13.03 0.12 17.32
C ARG A 356 -13.73 1.23 16.55
N ARG A 357 -14.31 0.87 15.40
CA ARG A 357 -15.06 1.77 14.54
C ARG A 357 -16.55 1.73 14.86
N ASP A 358 -17.16 2.88 15.10
CA ASP A 358 -18.61 3.04 15.12
C ASP A 358 -19.14 3.12 13.68
N LYS A 359 -19.95 2.18 13.27
CA LYS A 359 -20.48 2.08 11.89
C LYS A 359 -21.53 3.15 11.56
N LEU A 360 -22.12 3.81 12.56
CA LEU A 360 -23.14 4.84 12.36
C LEU A 360 -22.49 6.24 12.24
N THR A 361 -21.51 6.52 13.07
CA THR A 361 -20.88 7.84 13.16
C THR A 361 -19.51 7.93 12.51
N GLY A 362 -18.91 6.78 12.16
CA GLY A 362 -17.53 6.69 11.66
C GLY A 362 -16.45 6.88 12.71
N LYS A 363 -16.81 7.29 13.93
CA LYS A 363 -15.85 7.60 15.01
C LYS A 363 -15.04 6.38 15.42
N LEU A 364 -13.79 6.64 15.80
CA LEU A 364 -12.83 5.65 16.26
C LEU A 364 -12.65 5.76 17.77
N THR A 365 -12.51 4.62 18.44
CA THR A 365 -12.22 4.53 19.88
C THR A 365 -11.04 3.58 20.04
N ASN A 366 -9.94 4.05 20.65
CA ASN A 366 -8.78 3.21 20.90
C ASN A 366 -9.16 2.05 21.82
N THR A 367 -8.81 0.82 21.43
CA THR A 367 -9.09 -0.40 22.20
C THR A 367 -7.99 -0.75 23.20
N HIS A 368 -6.82 -0.10 23.08
CA HIS A 368 -5.59 -0.43 23.82
C HIS A 368 -5.10 -1.88 23.61
N ASN A 369 -5.57 -2.55 22.55
CA ASN A 369 -5.06 -3.84 22.09
C ASN A 369 -3.90 -3.66 21.10
N ASP A 370 -2.96 -2.77 21.42
CA ASP A 370 -1.88 -2.38 20.54
C ASP A 370 -0.90 -3.51 20.29
N ILE A 371 -0.38 -3.58 19.05
CA ILE A 371 0.60 -4.57 18.64
C ILE A 371 1.97 -3.87 18.57
N LYS A 372 2.91 -4.28 19.41
CA LYS A 372 4.29 -3.76 19.39
C LYS A 372 5.08 -4.44 18.27
N LEU A 373 5.55 -3.64 17.31
CA LEU A 373 6.28 -4.12 16.14
C LEU A 373 7.18 -2.99 15.60
N GLY A 374 8.44 -3.28 15.31
CA GLY A 374 9.38 -2.28 14.77
C GLY A 374 8.94 -1.79 13.38
N LYS A 375 8.84 -0.48 13.22
CA LYS A 375 8.54 0.23 11.96
C LYS A 375 7.45 -0.42 11.08
N PRO A 376 6.22 -0.69 11.58
CA PRO A 376 5.15 -1.24 10.75
C PRO A 376 4.70 -0.19 9.72
N VAL A 377 4.49 -0.59 8.45
CA VAL A 377 4.17 0.34 7.36
C VAL A 377 3.15 -0.18 6.35
N CYS A 378 2.73 -1.43 6.44
CA CYS A 378 1.70 -2.01 5.59
C CYS A 378 0.94 -3.09 6.36
N ILE A 379 -0.38 -3.02 6.36
CA ILE A 379 -1.27 -4.03 6.96
C ILE A 379 -2.19 -4.57 5.87
N GLN A 380 -2.19 -5.89 5.68
CA GLN A 380 -3.09 -6.56 4.74
C GLN A 380 -3.80 -7.72 5.45
N PHE A 381 -5.11 -7.83 5.22
CA PHE A 381 -5.89 -8.99 5.61
C PHE A 381 -6.04 -9.93 4.42
N ALA A 382 -5.91 -11.24 4.64
CA ALA A 382 -6.30 -12.21 3.63
C ALA A 382 -7.83 -12.20 3.54
N ASP A 383 -8.35 -11.88 2.36
CA ASP A 383 -9.78 -12.08 2.07
C ASP A 383 -10.05 -13.60 2.02
N LYS A 384 -11.11 -14.06 2.72
CA LYS A 384 -11.56 -15.45 2.67
C LYS A 384 -12.54 -15.64 1.52
#